data_616e4110e41c12baf0d8497f4bce9a05
#
_entry.id   616e4110e41c12baf0d8497f4bce9a05
#
_cell.length_a   1.000
_cell.length_b   1.000
_cell.length_c   1.000
_cell.angle_alpha   90.00
_cell.angle_beta   90.00
_cell.angle_gamma   90.00
#
_symmetry.space_group_name_H-M   'P 1'
#
loop_
_entity.id
_entity.type
_entity.pdbx_description
1 polymer ?
#
loop_
_entity_poly.entity_id
_entity_poly.type
_entity_poly.pdbx_seq_one_letter_code
_entity_poly.pdbx_strand_id
1 'polypeptide(L)'
;MEFKLTSKYEPTGDQPEAIRELTDGIRQGDRAQVLLGVTGSGKTFTVANVIQQVQVPTLVLSHNKTLAAQLYEEMKAFFPENAVEYYVSYYDYYQPEAYLPTTDTYIEKDLAINDEIEKLRLRAVSALLSGRKDIIVVSSVSCIYGMGGPTAMQGSVIRIKKGQTLDRNAFLRQLVSSLYVRNDLDLSRGNFRVRGDTVDIAMAYSDSVLRVSWWDDEIDAIEELDSVTFHRQASFEAYEIYPANLFVTTEEQKNSAIRQIQDGLREQVAFFEEMGDTIKAQRIKERVEYDLEMIKELGHCSGIENYSRYFDGREPGQRPYCLLDFFPKDYLMVIDESHVTVPQINAMYGGDRARKKNLVEYGFRLPSAFDNRPLKFDEFQSLVHQVIYVSATPADFELRESGGVVVEQLIRPTGLLDPEIVVRPSENQIDDLMEEITVRVERGERVLLTTLTKRMAEELTDYLVGHEVKTAYIHSDVAGLDRIKIINDLRAGHYDVLVGVNLLREGLDLPEVSLVAILDADKEGFLRSHRSLTQTAGRAARNVNGKVIMYADTITESMPVSYTHLRAHETKANLV
;
A
#
# COMPACT_ATOMS: atom_id res chain seq x y z
N MET A 1 -24.00 -6.83 7.21
CA MET A 1 -23.51 -6.61 8.59
C MET A 1 -23.21 -5.13 8.73
N GLU A 2 -23.23 -4.62 9.96
CA GLU A 2 -22.86 -3.24 10.28
C GLU A 2 -21.46 -3.20 10.89
N PHE A 3 -20.76 -2.09 10.75
CA PHE A 3 -19.50 -1.89 11.44
C PHE A 3 -19.74 -1.76 12.95
N LYS A 4 -18.97 -2.52 13.70
CA LYS A 4 -19.02 -2.53 15.16
C LYS A 4 -17.62 -2.26 15.73
N LEU A 5 -17.41 -1.04 16.18
CA LEU A 5 -16.16 -0.64 16.81
C LEU A 5 -16.00 -1.30 18.18
N THR A 6 -14.84 -1.91 18.38
CA THR A 6 -14.42 -2.45 19.68
C THR A 6 -13.20 -1.69 20.16
N SER A 7 -13.30 -1.00 21.28
CA SER A 7 -12.18 -0.25 21.85
C SER A 7 -12.27 -0.23 23.38
N LYS A 8 -11.11 -0.18 24.04
CA LYS A 8 -10.99 0.10 25.47
C LYS A 8 -10.94 1.60 25.75
N TYR A 9 -10.84 2.41 24.71
CA TYR A 9 -10.72 3.87 24.79
C TYR A 9 -12.02 4.53 24.37
N GLU A 10 -12.32 5.67 24.97
CA GLU A 10 -13.38 6.57 24.55
C GLU A 10 -12.76 7.81 23.89
N PRO A 11 -13.47 8.47 22.94
CA PRO A 11 -12.98 9.72 22.36
C PRO A 11 -12.78 10.81 23.41
N THR A 12 -11.60 11.44 23.40
CA THR A 12 -11.21 12.48 24.35
C THR A 12 -10.59 13.69 23.64
N GLY A 13 -10.47 14.82 24.34
CA GLY A 13 -9.92 16.05 23.79
C GLY A 13 -10.74 16.57 22.61
N ASP A 14 -10.09 16.82 21.49
CA ASP A 14 -10.74 17.29 20.24
C ASP A 14 -11.44 16.15 19.46
N GLN A 15 -11.22 14.87 19.82
CA GLN A 15 -11.73 13.73 19.06
C GLN A 15 -13.26 13.72 18.93
N PRO A 16 -14.08 13.97 19.99
CA PRO A 16 -15.53 13.96 19.88
C PRO A 16 -16.04 14.98 18.86
N GLU A 17 -15.46 16.18 18.83
CA GLU A 17 -15.83 17.22 17.90
C GLU A 17 -15.39 16.89 16.47
N ALA A 18 -14.16 16.43 16.29
CA ALA A 18 -13.64 16.00 14.99
C ALA A 18 -14.47 14.84 14.40
N ILE A 19 -14.86 13.85 15.19
CA ILE A 19 -15.72 12.74 14.76
C ILE A 19 -17.08 13.28 14.28
N ARG A 20 -17.68 14.18 15.04
CA ARG A 20 -18.98 14.79 14.70
C ARG A 20 -18.88 15.57 13.39
N GLU A 21 -17.92 16.50 13.26
CA GLU A 21 -17.75 17.35 12.09
C GLU A 21 -17.50 16.52 10.82
N LEU A 22 -16.58 15.54 10.86
CA LEU A 22 -16.31 14.66 9.73
C LEU A 22 -17.53 13.82 9.34
N THR A 23 -18.25 13.28 10.33
CA THR A 23 -19.45 12.48 10.09
C THR A 23 -20.57 13.31 9.48
N ASP A 24 -20.79 14.50 10.00
CA ASP A 24 -21.83 15.43 9.50
C ASP A 24 -21.50 15.88 8.07
N GLY A 25 -20.23 16.20 7.77
CA GLY A 25 -19.81 16.54 6.41
C GLY A 25 -20.04 15.40 5.42
N ILE A 26 -19.71 14.15 5.78
CA ILE A 26 -20.00 12.98 4.93
C ILE A 26 -21.51 12.85 4.68
N ARG A 27 -22.34 12.99 5.72
CA ARG A 27 -23.80 12.89 5.60
C ARG A 27 -24.42 14.02 4.79
N GLN A 28 -23.79 15.21 4.80
CA GLN A 28 -24.19 16.36 3.99
C GLN A 28 -23.75 16.24 2.53
N GLY A 29 -22.88 15.28 2.22
CA GLY A 29 -22.39 15.04 0.87
C GLY A 29 -21.10 15.80 0.53
N ASP A 30 -20.36 16.28 1.51
CA ASP A 30 -19.06 16.92 1.29
C ASP A 30 -18.13 15.94 0.58
N ARG A 31 -17.61 16.37 -0.56
CA ARG A 31 -16.72 15.52 -1.36
C ARG A 31 -15.35 15.32 -0.73
N ALA A 32 -14.83 16.34 -0.08
CA ALA A 32 -13.50 16.33 0.50
C ALA A 32 -13.47 17.05 1.85
N GLN A 33 -12.83 16.45 2.83
CA GLN A 33 -12.61 17.00 4.15
C GLN A 33 -11.14 16.80 4.54
N VAL A 34 -10.62 17.68 5.39
CA VAL A 34 -9.26 17.57 5.92
C VAL A 34 -9.32 17.36 7.43
N LEU A 35 -8.73 16.28 7.92
CA LEU A 35 -8.43 16.07 9.33
C LEU A 35 -6.98 16.48 9.60
N LEU A 36 -6.80 17.66 10.19
CA LEU A 36 -5.51 18.12 10.68
C LEU A 36 -5.31 17.58 12.11
N GLY A 37 -4.46 16.58 12.23
CA GLY A 37 -4.19 15.98 13.54
C GLY A 37 -2.71 15.85 13.81
N VAL A 38 -2.26 16.39 14.94
CA VAL A 38 -0.85 16.27 15.36
C VAL A 38 -0.45 14.81 15.58
N THR A 39 0.85 14.53 15.50
CA THR A 39 1.35 13.19 15.78
C THR A 39 0.97 12.78 17.22
N GLY A 40 0.39 11.58 17.33
CA GLY A 40 -0.06 11.05 18.63
C GLY A 40 -1.43 11.54 19.10
N SER A 41 -2.18 12.30 18.30
CA SER A 41 -3.54 12.71 18.67
C SER A 41 -4.60 11.60 18.52
N GLY A 42 -4.24 10.43 17.97
CA GLY A 42 -5.17 9.31 17.79
C GLY A 42 -6.05 9.44 16.54
N LYS A 43 -5.51 9.99 15.44
CA LYS A 43 -6.23 10.14 14.15
C LYS A 43 -6.88 8.86 13.65
N THR A 44 -6.19 7.71 13.75
CA THR A 44 -6.73 6.39 13.34
C THR A 44 -8.00 6.04 14.13
N PHE A 45 -8.01 6.30 15.43
CA PHE A 45 -9.18 6.06 16.28
C PHE A 45 -10.35 6.98 15.91
N THR A 46 -10.08 8.26 15.62
CA THR A 46 -11.09 9.20 15.10
C THR A 46 -11.70 8.70 13.80
N VAL A 47 -10.87 8.29 12.83
CA VAL A 47 -11.33 7.72 11.56
C VAL A 47 -12.16 6.44 11.79
N ALA A 48 -11.74 5.55 12.69
CA ALA A 48 -12.51 4.34 13.02
C ALA A 48 -13.90 4.68 13.57
N ASN A 49 -14.01 5.68 14.43
CA ASN A 49 -15.33 6.15 14.92
C ASN A 49 -16.19 6.75 13.80
N VAL A 50 -15.61 7.51 12.88
CA VAL A 50 -16.33 8.02 11.70
C VAL A 50 -16.85 6.87 10.84
N ILE A 51 -16.02 5.86 10.53
CA ILE A 51 -16.42 4.66 9.77
C ILE A 51 -17.61 3.97 10.44
N GLN A 52 -17.56 3.77 11.75
CA GLN A 52 -18.69 3.20 12.49
C GLN A 52 -19.97 4.04 12.38
N GLN A 53 -19.87 5.36 12.37
CA GLN A 53 -21.05 6.22 12.32
C GLN A 53 -21.65 6.34 10.92
N VAL A 54 -20.85 6.28 9.87
CA VAL A 54 -21.31 6.44 8.48
C VAL A 54 -21.71 5.12 7.83
N GLN A 55 -21.19 3.98 8.29
CA GLN A 55 -21.61 2.63 7.85
C GLN A 55 -21.45 2.38 6.35
N VAL A 56 -20.38 2.87 5.72
CA VAL A 56 -20.09 2.67 4.30
C VAL A 56 -18.76 1.96 4.08
N PRO A 57 -18.61 1.15 3.01
CA PRO A 57 -17.33 0.54 2.66
C PRO A 57 -16.22 1.59 2.60
N THR A 58 -15.07 1.28 3.15
CA THR A 58 -13.99 2.26 3.30
C THR A 58 -12.68 1.75 2.73
N LEU A 59 -12.00 2.60 1.95
CA LEU A 59 -10.62 2.40 1.51
C LEU A 59 -9.70 3.33 2.31
N VAL A 60 -8.78 2.77 3.06
CA VAL A 60 -7.71 3.51 3.77
C VAL A 60 -6.43 3.40 2.95
N LEU A 61 -5.94 4.52 2.45
CA LEU A 61 -4.80 4.60 1.56
C LEU A 61 -3.59 5.19 2.26
N SER A 62 -2.45 4.51 2.19
CA SER A 62 -1.16 4.94 2.75
C SER A 62 -0.06 4.97 1.69
N HIS A 63 0.98 5.77 1.90
CA HIS A 63 2.06 5.95 0.93
C HIS A 63 3.08 4.79 0.90
N ASN A 64 3.14 3.92 1.90
CA ASN A 64 4.06 2.78 1.93
C ASN A 64 3.46 1.54 2.60
N LYS A 65 4.13 0.38 2.41
CA LYS A 65 3.69 -0.92 2.95
C LYS A 65 3.73 -0.98 4.47
N THR A 66 4.73 -0.39 5.11
CA THR A 66 4.93 -0.47 6.56
C THR A 66 3.81 0.26 7.30
N LEU A 67 3.50 1.48 6.87
CA LEU A 67 2.39 2.25 7.43
C LEU A 67 1.04 1.60 7.13
N ALA A 68 0.87 1.05 5.91
CA ALA A 68 -0.34 0.30 5.58
C ALA A 68 -0.51 -0.93 6.48
N ALA A 69 0.56 -1.66 6.80
CA ALA A 69 0.51 -2.80 7.72
C ALA A 69 0.10 -2.37 9.13
N GLN A 70 0.67 -1.28 9.64
CA GLN A 70 0.29 -0.73 10.94
C GLN A 70 -1.19 -0.33 10.98
N LEU A 71 -1.66 0.41 9.97
CA LEU A 71 -3.08 0.82 9.88
C LEU A 71 -4.01 -0.40 9.76
N TYR A 72 -3.58 -1.44 9.04
CA TYR A 72 -4.34 -2.68 8.94
C TYR A 72 -4.51 -3.36 10.31
N GLU A 73 -3.44 -3.52 11.08
CA GLU A 73 -3.50 -4.11 12.41
C GLU A 73 -4.34 -3.26 13.39
N GLU A 74 -4.21 -1.93 13.34
CA GLU A 74 -5.03 -1.02 14.15
C GLU A 74 -6.52 -1.13 13.78
N MET A 75 -6.86 -1.10 12.49
CA MET A 75 -8.24 -1.23 12.02
C MET A 75 -8.83 -2.61 12.35
N LYS A 76 -8.04 -3.67 12.22
CA LYS A 76 -8.46 -5.03 12.58
C LYS A 76 -8.72 -5.19 14.08
N ALA A 77 -7.93 -4.51 14.92
CA ALA A 77 -8.17 -4.46 16.36
C ALA A 77 -9.45 -3.68 16.70
N PHE A 78 -9.75 -2.60 15.97
CA PHE A 78 -10.98 -1.82 16.16
C PHE A 78 -12.23 -2.51 15.61
N PHE A 79 -12.11 -3.32 14.58
CA PHE A 79 -13.23 -4.00 13.90
C PHE A 79 -13.03 -5.53 13.80
N PRO A 80 -12.91 -6.24 14.94
CA PRO A 80 -12.61 -7.66 14.94
C PRO A 80 -13.70 -8.54 14.33
N GLU A 81 -14.96 -8.07 14.30
CA GLU A 81 -16.13 -8.79 13.76
C GLU A 81 -16.41 -8.45 12.28
N ASN A 82 -15.73 -7.45 11.71
CA ASN A 82 -15.95 -6.96 10.35
C ASN A 82 -14.82 -7.36 9.39
N ALA A 83 -15.02 -7.20 8.08
CA ALA A 83 -13.98 -7.46 7.11
C ALA A 83 -12.98 -6.31 7.08
N VAL A 84 -11.81 -6.53 7.64
CA VAL A 84 -10.66 -5.67 7.45
C VAL A 84 -9.65 -6.40 6.59
N GLU A 85 -9.35 -5.84 5.41
CA GLU A 85 -8.56 -6.48 4.39
C GLU A 85 -7.31 -5.67 4.04
N TYR A 86 -6.26 -6.36 3.58
CA TYR A 86 -4.96 -5.77 3.27
C TYR A 86 -4.64 -5.90 1.80
N TYR A 87 -4.34 -4.77 1.14
CA TYR A 87 -4.07 -4.74 -0.30
C TYR A 87 -2.85 -3.87 -0.61
N VAL A 88 -1.66 -4.50 -0.68
CA VAL A 88 -0.40 -3.82 -1.03
C VAL A 88 0.29 -4.54 -2.18
N SER A 89 1.41 -4.00 -2.66
CA SER A 89 2.21 -4.70 -3.67
C SER A 89 2.69 -6.05 -3.13
N TYR A 90 2.43 -7.11 -3.88
CA TYR A 90 2.77 -8.50 -3.51
C TYR A 90 4.22 -8.90 -3.85
N TYR A 91 5.04 -7.94 -4.29
CA TYR A 91 6.46 -8.19 -4.54
C TYR A 91 7.29 -7.92 -3.29
N ASP A 92 8.11 -8.89 -2.86
CA ASP A 92 9.17 -8.67 -1.87
C ASP A 92 10.34 -7.92 -2.49
N TYR A 93 10.64 -8.27 -3.75
CA TYR A 93 11.60 -7.58 -4.60
C TYR A 93 10.97 -7.32 -5.97
N TYR A 94 11.21 -6.15 -6.53
CA TYR A 94 10.73 -5.79 -7.86
C TYR A 94 11.71 -4.87 -8.58
N GLN A 95 12.32 -5.40 -9.64
CA GLN A 95 13.08 -4.63 -10.62
C GLN A 95 12.28 -4.54 -11.91
N PRO A 96 11.76 -3.35 -12.26
CA PRO A 96 11.03 -3.18 -13.50
C PRO A 96 11.94 -3.32 -14.71
N GLU A 97 11.42 -3.91 -15.79
CA GLU A 97 12.06 -3.89 -17.09
C GLU A 97 12.34 -2.45 -17.55
N ALA A 98 13.53 -2.15 -18.01
CA ALA A 98 13.91 -0.84 -18.50
C ALA A 98 14.99 -0.92 -19.59
N TYR A 99 15.08 0.14 -20.41
CA TYR A 99 16.18 0.32 -21.34
C TYR A 99 16.79 1.71 -21.16
N LEU A 100 18.10 1.75 -21.05
CA LEU A 100 18.91 2.95 -20.88
C LEU A 100 19.64 3.26 -22.19
N PRO A 101 19.13 4.16 -23.06
CA PRO A 101 19.71 4.44 -24.36
C PRO A 101 21.13 4.99 -24.30
N THR A 102 21.48 5.73 -23.24
CA THR A 102 22.80 6.35 -23.07
C THR A 102 23.94 5.35 -22.88
N THR A 103 23.64 4.17 -22.34
CA THR A 103 24.61 3.09 -22.06
C THR A 103 24.31 1.83 -22.85
N ASP A 104 23.30 1.85 -23.73
CA ASP A 104 22.79 0.67 -24.45
C ASP A 104 22.57 -0.53 -23.52
N THR A 105 21.98 -0.26 -22.34
CA THR A 105 21.78 -1.27 -21.31
C THR A 105 20.32 -1.64 -21.19
N TYR A 106 20.01 -2.92 -21.46
CA TYR A 106 18.70 -3.49 -21.17
C TYR A 106 18.71 -4.12 -19.78
N ILE A 107 17.75 -3.72 -18.97
CA ILE A 107 17.52 -4.25 -17.63
C ILE A 107 16.31 -5.18 -17.71
N GLU A 108 16.55 -6.45 -17.47
CA GLU A 108 15.49 -7.44 -17.45
C GLU A 108 14.62 -7.28 -16.21
N LYS A 109 13.33 -7.60 -16.36
CA LYS A 109 12.41 -7.64 -15.23
C LYS A 109 12.80 -8.77 -14.27
N ASP A 110 12.97 -8.43 -13.00
CA ASP A 110 13.23 -9.38 -11.93
C ASP A 110 12.28 -9.14 -10.75
N LEU A 111 11.73 -10.19 -10.17
CA LEU A 111 10.73 -10.08 -9.11
C LEU A 111 10.71 -11.33 -8.21
N ALA A 112 10.37 -11.11 -6.95
CA ALA A 112 10.01 -12.15 -6.01
C ALA A 112 8.60 -11.88 -5.47
N ILE A 113 7.69 -12.85 -5.63
CA ILE A 113 6.31 -12.77 -5.19
C ILE A 113 6.22 -13.25 -3.74
N ASN A 114 5.43 -12.55 -2.93
CA ASN A 114 5.06 -12.95 -1.60
C ASN A 114 3.67 -13.60 -1.65
N ASP A 115 3.61 -14.90 -1.46
CA ASP A 115 2.37 -15.69 -1.56
C ASP A 115 1.33 -15.28 -0.51
N GLU A 116 1.77 -14.88 0.70
CA GLU A 116 0.85 -14.43 1.75
C GLU A 116 0.18 -13.10 1.37
N ILE A 117 0.94 -12.16 0.82
CA ILE A 117 0.38 -10.89 0.35
C ILE A 117 -0.56 -11.12 -0.85
N GLU A 118 -0.22 -12.05 -1.75
CA GLU A 118 -1.10 -12.42 -2.87
C GLU A 118 -2.43 -12.97 -2.36
N LYS A 119 -2.41 -13.87 -1.38
CA LYS A 119 -3.61 -14.40 -0.69
C LYS A 119 -4.46 -13.26 -0.12
N LEU A 120 -3.84 -12.33 0.61
CA LEU A 120 -4.55 -11.19 1.19
C LEU A 120 -5.17 -10.27 0.14
N ARG A 121 -4.51 -10.08 -1.01
CA ARG A 121 -5.08 -9.33 -2.14
C ARG A 121 -6.31 -10.01 -2.74
N LEU A 122 -6.23 -11.32 -2.97
CA LEU A 122 -7.38 -12.11 -3.44
C LEU A 122 -8.53 -12.05 -2.44
N ARG A 123 -8.23 -12.12 -1.15
CA ARG A 123 -9.21 -12.02 -0.08
C ARG A 123 -9.91 -10.66 -0.07
N ALA A 124 -9.17 -9.57 -0.22
CA ALA A 124 -9.74 -8.22 -0.30
C ALA A 124 -10.71 -8.08 -1.49
N VAL A 125 -10.31 -8.56 -2.66
CA VAL A 125 -11.13 -8.51 -3.87
C VAL A 125 -12.38 -9.41 -3.73
N SER A 126 -12.23 -10.62 -3.19
CA SER A 126 -13.36 -11.53 -2.93
C SER A 126 -14.37 -10.91 -1.94
N ALA A 127 -13.88 -10.26 -0.89
CA ALA A 127 -14.72 -9.57 0.07
C ALA A 127 -15.50 -8.41 -0.56
N LEU A 128 -14.88 -7.63 -1.46
CA LEU A 128 -15.57 -6.57 -2.21
C LEU A 128 -16.63 -7.15 -3.16
N LEU A 129 -16.29 -8.23 -3.88
CA LEU A 129 -17.21 -8.90 -4.82
C LEU A 129 -18.42 -9.55 -4.12
N SER A 130 -18.29 -9.93 -2.85
CA SER A 130 -19.39 -10.50 -2.06
C SER A 130 -20.53 -9.50 -1.79
N GLY A 131 -20.31 -8.21 -2.09
CA GLY A 131 -21.30 -7.15 -1.89
C GLY A 131 -21.54 -6.76 -0.43
N ARG A 132 -20.67 -7.25 0.51
CA ARG A 132 -20.75 -6.83 1.91
C ARG A 132 -20.42 -5.35 2.06
N LYS A 133 -21.12 -4.67 2.98
CA LYS A 133 -20.95 -3.24 3.21
C LYS A 133 -20.02 -2.91 4.38
N ASP A 134 -19.79 -3.86 5.25
CA ASP A 134 -18.94 -3.74 6.44
C ASP A 134 -17.48 -4.12 6.14
N ILE A 135 -16.90 -3.51 5.11
CA ILE A 135 -15.55 -3.78 4.65
C ILE A 135 -14.66 -2.56 4.71
N ILE A 136 -13.48 -2.72 5.30
CA ILE A 136 -12.37 -1.77 5.27
C ILE A 136 -11.22 -2.42 4.51
N VAL A 137 -10.75 -1.78 3.45
CA VAL A 137 -9.53 -2.22 2.77
C VAL A 137 -8.42 -1.22 3.08
N VAL A 138 -7.33 -1.69 3.68
CA VAL A 138 -6.13 -0.87 3.89
C VAL A 138 -5.15 -1.17 2.77
N SER A 139 -4.76 -0.13 2.04
CA SER A 139 -3.94 -0.28 0.84
C SER A 139 -2.76 0.70 0.80
N SER A 140 -1.73 0.32 0.06
CA SER A 140 -0.73 1.26 -0.45
C SER A 140 -1.17 1.81 -1.81
N VAL A 141 -0.37 2.70 -2.40
CA VAL A 141 -0.62 3.22 -3.76
C VAL A 141 -0.71 2.13 -4.85
N SER A 142 -0.42 0.86 -4.52
CA SER A 142 -0.63 -0.26 -5.45
C SER A 142 -2.09 -0.45 -5.89
N CYS A 143 -3.05 0.13 -5.18
CA CYS A 143 -4.48 0.08 -5.53
C CYS A 143 -4.82 0.77 -6.86
N ILE A 144 -3.96 1.67 -7.37
CA ILE A 144 -4.18 2.38 -8.64
C ILE A 144 -3.58 1.65 -9.84
N TYR A 145 -2.90 0.52 -9.63
CA TYR A 145 -2.32 -0.29 -10.71
C TYR A 145 -3.34 -1.25 -11.31
N GLY A 146 -3.11 -1.58 -12.60
CA GLY A 146 -3.99 -2.44 -13.37
C GLY A 146 -4.17 -3.85 -12.79
N MET A 147 -5.40 -4.34 -12.83
CA MET A 147 -5.81 -5.70 -12.48
C MET A 147 -6.99 -6.15 -13.37
N GLY A 148 -7.44 -7.40 -13.24
CA GLY A 148 -8.61 -7.89 -13.93
C GLY A 148 -9.88 -7.11 -13.61
N GLY A 149 -10.80 -7.00 -14.56
CA GLY A 149 -12.03 -6.24 -14.38
C GLY A 149 -13.05 -6.92 -13.44
N PRO A 150 -13.85 -6.15 -12.68
CA PRO A 150 -14.82 -6.71 -11.74
C PRO A 150 -15.88 -7.58 -12.42
N THR A 151 -16.34 -7.24 -13.61
CA THR A 151 -17.34 -8.01 -14.36
C THR A 151 -16.81 -9.41 -14.73
N ALA A 152 -15.57 -9.51 -15.21
CA ALA A 152 -14.93 -10.78 -15.57
C ALA A 152 -14.76 -11.66 -14.32
N MET A 153 -14.30 -11.07 -13.22
CA MET A 153 -14.15 -11.79 -11.95
C MET A 153 -15.50 -12.25 -11.39
N GLN A 154 -16.51 -11.39 -11.40
CA GLN A 154 -17.86 -11.74 -10.94
C GLN A 154 -18.50 -12.86 -11.78
N GLY A 155 -18.24 -12.87 -13.10
CA GLY A 155 -18.68 -13.92 -14.02
C GLY A 155 -18.02 -15.28 -13.77
N SER A 156 -16.86 -15.29 -13.12
CA SER A 156 -16.08 -16.50 -12.81
C SER A 156 -16.31 -17.00 -11.36
N VAL A 157 -17.20 -16.39 -10.60
CA VAL A 157 -17.61 -16.86 -9.28
C VAL A 157 -18.49 -18.08 -9.41
N ILE A 158 -18.11 -19.18 -8.76
CA ILE A 158 -18.89 -20.42 -8.74
C ILE A 158 -19.83 -20.40 -7.54
N ARG A 159 -21.13 -20.47 -7.82
CA ARG A 159 -22.17 -20.49 -6.77
C ARG A 159 -22.72 -21.87 -6.63
N ILE A 160 -22.64 -22.44 -5.43
CA ILE A 160 -23.15 -23.76 -5.09
C ILE A 160 -24.11 -23.69 -3.91
N LYS A 161 -25.06 -24.60 -3.89
CA LYS A 161 -26.05 -24.72 -2.82
C LYS A 161 -26.25 -26.20 -2.48
N LYS A 162 -26.39 -26.49 -1.21
CA LYS A 162 -26.81 -27.82 -0.75
C LYS A 162 -28.16 -28.19 -1.34
N GLY A 163 -28.30 -29.45 -1.81
CA GLY A 163 -29.50 -29.92 -2.52
C GLY A 163 -29.57 -29.53 -3.99
N GLN A 164 -28.54 -28.85 -4.52
CA GLN A 164 -28.47 -28.47 -5.93
C GLN A 164 -28.05 -29.68 -6.77
N THR A 165 -28.83 -29.95 -7.83
CA THR A 165 -28.39 -30.92 -8.87
C THR A 165 -27.31 -30.28 -9.72
N LEU A 166 -26.11 -30.81 -9.65
CA LEU A 166 -24.93 -30.34 -10.37
C LEU A 166 -23.98 -31.50 -10.64
N ASP A 167 -23.82 -31.86 -11.93
CA ASP A 167 -22.83 -32.88 -12.32
C ASP A 167 -21.44 -32.50 -11.81
N ARG A 168 -20.79 -33.44 -11.12
CA ARG A 168 -19.47 -33.24 -10.53
C ARG A 168 -18.43 -32.86 -11.59
N ASN A 169 -18.45 -33.45 -12.78
CA ASN A 169 -17.50 -33.11 -13.85
C ASN A 169 -17.75 -31.69 -14.39
N ALA A 170 -18.99 -31.23 -14.41
CA ALA A 170 -19.31 -29.85 -14.74
C ALA A 170 -18.73 -28.90 -13.69
N PHE A 171 -18.87 -29.23 -12.41
CA PHE A 171 -18.25 -28.45 -11.32
C PHE A 171 -16.72 -28.42 -11.41
N LEU A 172 -16.06 -29.54 -11.73
CA LEU A 172 -14.60 -29.58 -11.92
C LEU A 172 -14.16 -28.66 -13.09
N ARG A 173 -14.91 -28.63 -14.18
CA ARG A 173 -14.66 -27.69 -15.29
C ARG A 173 -14.81 -26.24 -14.86
N GLN A 174 -15.79 -25.92 -14.03
CA GLN A 174 -15.94 -24.57 -13.47
C GLN A 174 -14.74 -24.19 -12.59
N LEU A 175 -14.22 -25.09 -11.76
CA LEU A 175 -13.02 -24.85 -10.96
C LEU A 175 -11.81 -24.54 -11.84
N VAL A 176 -11.57 -25.32 -12.90
CA VAL A 176 -10.48 -25.05 -13.84
C VAL A 176 -10.67 -23.70 -14.56
N SER A 177 -11.91 -23.36 -14.97
CA SER A 177 -12.22 -22.06 -15.58
C SER A 177 -12.02 -20.90 -14.62
N SER A 178 -12.16 -21.15 -13.29
CA SER A 178 -11.86 -20.18 -12.22
C SER A 178 -10.42 -20.26 -11.73
N LEU A 179 -9.55 -20.87 -12.54
CA LEU A 179 -8.09 -20.94 -12.36
C LEU A 179 -7.61 -21.78 -11.17
N TYR A 180 -8.44 -22.69 -10.65
CA TYR A 180 -7.99 -23.73 -9.73
C TYR A 180 -7.33 -24.87 -10.49
N VAL A 181 -6.27 -25.43 -9.94
CA VAL A 181 -5.49 -26.49 -10.57
C VAL A 181 -5.78 -27.83 -9.87
N ARG A 182 -6.06 -28.89 -10.66
CA ARG A 182 -6.21 -30.22 -10.10
C ARG A 182 -4.86 -30.78 -9.67
N ASN A 183 -4.73 -31.12 -8.40
CA ASN A 183 -3.57 -31.81 -7.86
C ASN A 183 -4.02 -32.78 -6.76
N ASP A 184 -4.08 -34.08 -7.10
CA ASP A 184 -4.56 -35.11 -6.18
C ASP A 184 -3.50 -35.51 -5.13
N LEU A 185 -2.23 -35.10 -5.33
CA LEU A 185 -1.10 -35.40 -4.44
C LEU A 185 -0.86 -34.31 -3.41
N ASP A 186 -0.88 -33.04 -3.85
CA ASP A 186 -0.61 -31.88 -3.01
C ASP A 186 -1.78 -30.90 -3.08
N LEU A 187 -2.43 -30.68 -1.94
CA LEU A 187 -3.56 -29.76 -1.79
C LEU A 187 -3.06 -28.42 -1.23
N SER A 188 -2.20 -27.78 -1.98
CA SER A 188 -1.74 -26.42 -1.69
C SER A 188 -2.73 -25.37 -2.20
N ARG A 189 -2.58 -24.13 -1.77
CA ARG A 189 -3.43 -22.98 -2.11
C ARG A 189 -3.70 -22.86 -3.62
N GLY A 190 -4.96 -22.73 -3.99
CA GLY A 190 -5.40 -22.67 -5.39
C GLY A 190 -5.50 -24.03 -6.10
N ASN A 191 -5.27 -25.14 -5.38
CA ASN A 191 -5.43 -26.49 -5.91
C ASN A 191 -6.74 -27.12 -5.42
N PHE A 192 -7.23 -28.08 -6.19
CA PHE A 192 -8.30 -28.99 -5.75
C PHE A 192 -7.92 -30.44 -6.03
N ARG A 193 -8.50 -31.35 -5.24
CA ARG A 193 -8.37 -32.80 -5.43
C ARG A 193 -9.71 -33.48 -5.39
N VAL A 194 -9.80 -34.66 -6.01
CA VAL A 194 -11.01 -35.48 -6.05
C VAL A 194 -10.78 -36.81 -5.34
N ARG A 195 -11.64 -37.14 -4.39
CA ARG A 195 -11.59 -38.41 -3.64
C ARG A 195 -12.99 -38.99 -3.55
N GLY A 196 -13.28 -40.01 -4.38
CA GLY A 196 -14.61 -40.60 -4.44
C GLY A 196 -15.66 -39.56 -4.83
N ASP A 197 -16.66 -39.39 -3.96
CA ASP A 197 -17.77 -38.46 -4.15
C ASP A 197 -17.51 -37.09 -3.51
N THR A 198 -16.25 -36.78 -3.16
CA THR A 198 -15.86 -35.50 -2.56
C THR A 198 -14.84 -34.77 -3.40
N VAL A 199 -14.93 -33.43 -3.40
CA VAL A 199 -13.95 -32.52 -3.95
C VAL A 199 -13.47 -31.59 -2.83
N ASP A 200 -12.17 -31.65 -2.54
CA ASP A 200 -11.51 -30.76 -1.60
C ASP A 200 -10.82 -29.62 -2.38
N ILE A 201 -11.08 -28.38 -2.00
CA ILE A 201 -10.57 -27.17 -2.67
C ILE A 201 -9.79 -26.36 -1.65
N ALA A 202 -8.48 -26.24 -1.82
CA ALA A 202 -7.66 -25.32 -1.01
C ALA A 202 -7.90 -23.90 -1.53
N MET A 203 -8.59 -23.10 -0.73
CA MET A 203 -9.04 -21.78 -1.16
C MET A 203 -7.86 -20.86 -1.45
N ALA A 204 -7.94 -20.09 -2.55
CA ALA A 204 -6.86 -19.20 -2.96
C ALA A 204 -6.71 -17.94 -2.07
N TYR A 205 -7.76 -17.59 -1.34
CA TYR A 205 -7.91 -16.37 -0.54
C TYR A 205 -8.05 -16.61 0.98
N SER A 206 -7.90 -17.86 1.42
CA SER A 206 -7.94 -18.22 2.86
C SER A 206 -7.04 -19.43 3.15
N ASP A 207 -6.86 -19.72 4.43
CA ASP A 207 -6.10 -20.91 4.88
C ASP A 207 -7.03 -22.11 5.15
N SER A 208 -8.20 -22.13 4.55
CA SER A 208 -9.19 -23.19 4.71
C SER A 208 -9.30 -24.06 3.47
N VAL A 209 -9.81 -25.25 3.65
CA VAL A 209 -10.20 -26.17 2.58
C VAL A 209 -11.71 -26.26 2.54
N LEU A 210 -12.30 -26.01 1.40
CA LEU A 210 -13.72 -26.24 1.17
C LEU A 210 -13.91 -27.66 0.65
N ARG A 211 -14.68 -28.47 1.36
CA ARG A 211 -15.12 -29.80 0.93
C ARG A 211 -16.54 -29.74 0.42
N VAL A 212 -16.73 -30.19 -0.82
CA VAL A 212 -18.05 -30.37 -1.41
C VAL A 212 -18.27 -31.89 -1.63
N SER A 213 -19.34 -32.41 -1.10
CA SER A 213 -19.69 -33.84 -1.19
C SER A 213 -20.95 -34.04 -2.02
N TRP A 214 -20.99 -35.11 -2.81
CA TRP A 214 -22.13 -35.45 -3.67
C TRP A 214 -22.79 -36.75 -3.19
N TRP A 215 -24.11 -36.76 -3.36
CA TRP A 215 -24.90 -37.99 -3.38
C TRP A 215 -25.55 -38.10 -4.75
N ASP A 216 -25.08 -39.04 -5.59
CA ASP A 216 -25.39 -39.08 -7.02
C ASP A 216 -25.02 -37.76 -7.73
N ASP A 217 -25.96 -37.08 -8.35
CA ASP A 217 -25.77 -35.77 -9.02
C ASP A 217 -26.19 -34.57 -8.15
N GLU A 218 -26.44 -34.78 -6.86
CA GLU A 218 -26.87 -33.71 -5.95
C GLU A 218 -25.78 -33.38 -4.93
N ILE A 219 -25.58 -32.10 -4.65
CA ILE A 219 -24.66 -31.63 -3.60
C ILE A 219 -25.28 -31.93 -2.23
N ASP A 220 -24.68 -32.90 -1.51
CA ASP A 220 -25.14 -33.33 -0.19
C ASP A 220 -24.61 -32.45 0.95
N ALA A 221 -23.35 -32.03 0.89
CA ALA A 221 -22.73 -31.22 1.93
C ALA A 221 -21.71 -30.22 1.36
N ILE A 222 -21.63 -29.03 2.01
CA ILE A 222 -20.62 -28.00 1.77
C ILE A 222 -20.01 -27.68 3.13
N GLU A 223 -18.73 -28.00 3.33
CA GLU A 223 -18.06 -27.92 4.62
C GLU A 223 -16.73 -27.19 4.50
N GLU A 224 -16.43 -26.34 5.47
CA GLU A 224 -15.12 -25.73 5.63
C GLU A 224 -14.30 -26.56 6.61
N LEU A 225 -13.08 -26.88 6.21
CA LEU A 225 -12.14 -27.69 6.96
C LEU A 225 -10.88 -26.89 7.27
N ASP A 226 -10.29 -27.15 8.41
CA ASP A 226 -8.93 -26.72 8.71
C ASP A 226 -7.93 -27.34 7.73
N SER A 227 -7.03 -26.56 7.16
CA SER A 227 -6.12 -27.00 6.10
C SER A 227 -5.07 -28.01 6.54
N VAL A 228 -4.79 -28.08 7.84
CA VAL A 228 -3.76 -28.97 8.42
C VAL A 228 -4.40 -30.24 9.00
N THR A 229 -5.42 -30.07 9.83
CA THR A 229 -6.05 -31.17 10.56
C THR A 229 -7.21 -31.80 9.82
N PHE A 230 -7.76 -31.14 8.80
CA PHE A 230 -8.98 -31.51 8.08
C PHE A 230 -10.22 -31.67 8.97
N HIS A 231 -10.18 -31.11 10.19
CA HIS A 231 -11.36 -31.03 11.03
C HIS A 231 -12.35 -30.00 10.51
N ARG A 232 -13.63 -30.36 10.53
CA ARG A 232 -14.71 -29.49 10.12
C ARG A 232 -14.82 -28.30 11.06
N GLN A 233 -14.74 -27.09 10.48
CA GLN A 233 -14.88 -25.80 11.16
C GLN A 233 -16.30 -25.23 11.01
N ALA A 234 -16.88 -25.34 9.80
CA ALA A 234 -18.21 -24.83 9.49
C ALA A 234 -18.93 -25.71 8.44
N SER A 235 -20.25 -25.55 8.33
CA SER A 235 -21.08 -26.11 7.26
C SER A 235 -21.98 -25.01 6.70
N PHE A 236 -22.23 -25.06 5.40
CA PHE A 236 -22.95 -24.03 4.67
C PHE A 236 -24.14 -24.60 3.88
N GLU A 237 -25.21 -23.86 3.82
CA GLU A 237 -26.33 -24.13 2.92
C GLU A 237 -26.06 -23.64 1.49
N ALA A 238 -25.25 -22.58 1.34
CA ALA A 238 -24.78 -22.05 0.06
C ALA A 238 -23.38 -21.45 0.23
N TYR A 239 -22.57 -21.51 -0.82
CA TYR A 239 -21.22 -20.96 -0.82
C TYR A 239 -20.85 -20.35 -2.17
N GLU A 240 -20.01 -19.32 -2.14
CA GLU A 240 -19.44 -18.68 -3.33
C GLU A 240 -17.94 -18.92 -3.37
N ILE A 241 -17.46 -19.55 -4.44
CA ILE A 241 -16.03 -19.80 -4.68
C ILE A 241 -15.54 -18.74 -5.66
N TYR A 242 -14.62 -17.91 -5.20
CA TYR A 242 -14.01 -16.86 -6.01
C TYR A 242 -12.80 -17.40 -6.78
N PRO A 243 -12.43 -16.78 -7.92
CA PRO A 243 -11.30 -17.22 -8.75
C PRO A 243 -9.98 -17.28 -7.99
N ALA A 244 -9.11 -18.20 -8.39
CA ALA A 244 -7.80 -18.38 -7.77
C ALA A 244 -6.75 -17.35 -8.21
N ASN A 245 -7.08 -16.44 -9.13
CA ASN A 245 -6.18 -15.38 -9.59
C ASN A 245 -6.97 -14.09 -9.89
N LEU A 246 -6.30 -12.94 -9.77
CA LEU A 246 -6.87 -11.61 -10.07
C LEU A 246 -7.05 -11.35 -11.58
N PHE A 247 -6.44 -12.12 -12.45
CA PHE A 247 -6.52 -12.01 -13.90
C PHE A 247 -7.20 -13.25 -14.49
N VAL A 248 -8.51 -13.16 -14.66
CA VAL A 248 -9.30 -14.23 -15.27
C VAL A 248 -9.50 -13.92 -16.76
N THR A 249 -9.18 -14.89 -17.61
CA THR A 249 -9.30 -14.76 -19.06
C THR A 249 -9.91 -16.04 -19.64
N THR A 250 -10.92 -15.90 -20.49
CA THR A 250 -11.51 -17.05 -21.20
C THR A 250 -10.65 -17.47 -22.38
N GLU A 251 -10.78 -18.72 -22.85
CA GLU A 251 -10.08 -19.20 -24.06
C GLU A 251 -10.41 -18.37 -25.30
N GLU A 252 -11.64 -17.87 -25.41
CA GLU A 252 -12.04 -16.99 -26.51
C GLU A 252 -11.30 -15.65 -26.44
N GLN A 253 -11.22 -15.04 -25.25
CA GLN A 253 -10.46 -13.81 -25.03
C GLN A 253 -8.98 -14.02 -25.29
N LYS A 254 -8.39 -15.13 -24.84
CA LYS A 254 -6.98 -15.49 -25.10
C LYS A 254 -6.72 -15.59 -26.60
N ASN A 255 -7.56 -16.33 -27.34
CA ASN A 255 -7.42 -16.48 -28.79
C ASN A 255 -7.62 -15.16 -29.55
N SER A 256 -8.50 -14.30 -29.07
CA SER A 256 -8.68 -12.94 -29.62
C SER A 256 -7.44 -12.07 -29.35
N ALA A 257 -6.92 -12.10 -28.12
CA ALA A 257 -5.72 -11.36 -27.76
C ALA A 257 -4.50 -11.78 -28.59
N ILE A 258 -4.29 -13.08 -28.80
CA ILE A 258 -3.20 -13.60 -29.64
C ILE A 258 -3.27 -13.00 -31.04
N ARG A 259 -4.45 -12.98 -31.67
CA ARG A 259 -4.64 -12.39 -33.02
C ARG A 259 -4.31 -10.88 -33.00
N GLN A 260 -4.81 -10.14 -32.04
CA GLN A 260 -4.57 -8.71 -31.93
C GLN A 260 -3.08 -8.38 -31.65
N ILE A 261 -2.38 -9.21 -30.85
CA ILE A 261 -0.94 -9.08 -30.64
C ILE A 261 -0.18 -9.31 -31.96
N GLN A 262 -0.58 -10.30 -32.76
CA GLN A 262 0.03 -10.57 -34.08
C GLN A 262 -0.20 -9.41 -35.07
N ASP A 263 -1.38 -8.79 -35.05
CA ASP A 263 -1.67 -7.62 -35.88
C ASP A 263 -0.84 -6.42 -35.43
N GLY A 264 -0.77 -6.13 -34.14
CA GLY A 264 0.08 -5.07 -33.59
C GLY A 264 1.58 -5.29 -33.84
N LEU A 265 2.03 -6.57 -33.86
CA LEU A 265 3.40 -6.89 -34.24
C LEU A 265 3.67 -6.54 -35.70
N ARG A 266 2.77 -6.92 -36.63
CA ARG A 266 2.92 -6.60 -38.05
C ARG A 266 2.98 -5.08 -38.29
N GLU A 267 2.12 -4.33 -37.64
CA GLU A 267 2.11 -2.86 -37.70
C GLU A 267 3.42 -2.27 -37.19
N GLN A 268 3.92 -2.75 -36.05
CA GLN A 268 5.13 -2.21 -35.43
C GLN A 268 6.40 -2.59 -36.21
N VAL A 269 6.48 -3.78 -36.78
CA VAL A 269 7.58 -4.20 -37.65
C VAL A 269 7.61 -3.33 -38.89
N ALA A 270 6.47 -3.17 -39.60
CA ALA A 270 6.35 -2.31 -40.77
C ALA A 270 6.77 -0.86 -40.46
N PHE A 271 6.36 -0.31 -39.31
CA PHE A 271 6.77 1.02 -38.87
C PHE A 271 8.29 1.14 -38.75
N PHE A 272 8.97 0.20 -38.10
CA PHE A 272 10.43 0.24 -37.95
C PHE A 272 11.16 0.04 -39.31
N GLU A 273 10.64 -0.81 -40.18
CA GLU A 273 11.19 -1.02 -41.53
C GLU A 273 11.07 0.26 -42.41
N GLU A 274 9.93 0.94 -42.35
CA GLU A 274 9.73 2.24 -43.04
C GLU A 274 10.68 3.33 -42.52
N MET A 275 11.00 3.29 -41.23
CA MET A 275 11.98 4.20 -40.59
C MET A 275 13.44 3.78 -40.89
N GLY A 276 13.67 2.65 -41.54
CA GLY A 276 15.00 2.10 -41.80
C GLY A 276 15.68 1.43 -40.59
N ASP A 277 14.96 1.18 -39.51
CA ASP A 277 15.46 0.64 -38.24
C ASP A 277 15.32 -0.90 -38.22
N THR A 278 16.05 -1.59 -39.08
CA THR A 278 15.97 -3.05 -39.21
C THR A 278 16.31 -3.81 -37.91
N ILE A 279 17.18 -3.26 -37.06
CA ILE A 279 17.55 -3.86 -35.77
C ILE A 279 16.37 -3.85 -34.81
N LYS A 280 15.63 -2.75 -34.75
CA LYS A 280 14.45 -2.64 -33.89
C LYS A 280 13.30 -3.51 -34.40
N ALA A 281 13.13 -3.57 -35.74
CA ALA A 281 12.16 -4.44 -36.36
C ALA A 281 12.41 -5.93 -36.05
N GLN A 282 13.66 -6.37 -36.16
CA GLN A 282 14.03 -7.74 -35.82
C GLN A 282 13.86 -8.03 -34.31
N ARG A 283 14.30 -7.13 -33.44
CA ARG A 283 14.21 -7.27 -31.98
C ARG A 283 12.76 -7.44 -31.52
N ILE A 284 11.86 -6.55 -31.95
CA ILE A 284 10.45 -6.63 -31.56
C ILE A 284 9.79 -7.91 -32.12
N LYS A 285 10.16 -8.33 -33.32
CA LYS A 285 9.65 -9.54 -33.93
C LYS A 285 10.02 -10.77 -33.10
N GLU A 286 11.31 -10.98 -32.83
CA GLU A 286 11.81 -12.12 -32.06
C GLU A 286 11.17 -12.15 -30.66
N ARG A 287 11.09 -11.01 -30.00
CA ARG A 287 10.51 -10.92 -28.66
C ARG A 287 9.03 -11.29 -28.63
N VAL A 288 8.23 -10.72 -29.51
CA VAL A 288 6.78 -10.94 -29.50
C VAL A 288 6.42 -12.33 -30.03
N GLU A 289 7.15 -12.86 -31.01
CA GLU A 289 6.95 -14.23 -31.48
C GLU A 289 7.22 -15.24 -30.35
N TYR A 290 8.30 -15.05 -29.59
CA TYR A 290 8.59 -15.86 -28.40
C TYR A 290 7.50 -15.73 -27.32
N ASP A 291 7.07 -14.51 -26.99
CA ASP A 291 6.01 -14.28 -26.03
C ASP A 291 4.68 -14.95 -26.47
N LEU A 292 4.36 -14.90 -27.77
CA LEU A 292 3.17 -15.55 -28.34
C LEU A 292 3.24 -17.09 -28.26
N GLU A 293 4.41 -17.68 -28.47
CA GLU A 293 4.61 -19.11 -28.30
C GLU A 293 4.39 -19.54 -26.86
N MET A 294 4.97 -18.80 -25.91
CA MET A 294 4.77 -19.04 -24.47
C MET A 294 3.31 -18.91 -24.06
N ILE A 295 2.60 -17.89 -24.54
CA ILE A 295 1.16 -17.71 -24.26
C ILE A 295 0.32 -18.86 -24.82
N LYS A 296 0.65 -19.38 -26.01
CA LYS A 296 -0.07 -20.51 -26.61
C LYS A 296 0.15 -21.80 -25.84
N GLU A 297 1.39 -22.12 -25.52
CA GLU A 297 1.78 -23.40 -24.91
C GLU A 297 1.51 -23.43 -23.38
N LEU A 298 1.86 -22.34 -22.67
CA LEU A 298 1.80 -22.29 -21.21
C LEU A 298 0.67 -21.40 -20.66
N GLY A 299 0.00 -20.63 -21.51
CA GLY A 299 -1.02 -19.67 -21.10
C GLY A 299 -0.46 -18.35 -20.55
N HIS A 300 0.85 -18.20 -20.43
CA HIS A 300 1.49 -16.98 -19.90
C HIS A 300 2.89 -16.77 -20.50
N CYS A 301 3.42 -15.55 -20.40
CA CYS A 301 4.80 -15.22 -20.71
C CYS A 301 5.35 -14.20 -19.71
N SER A 302 6.69 -14.05 -19.65
CA SER A 302 7.32 -12.99 -18.87
C SER A 302 6.94 -11.61 -19.43
N GLY A 303 6.30 -10.78 -18.60
CA GLY A 303 5.82 -9.45 -19.02
C GLY A 303 4.47 -9.49 -19.76
N ILE A 304 3.65 -10.52 -19.57
CA ILE A 304 2.30 -10.65 -20.15
C ILE A 304 1.42 -9.41 -19.88
N GLU A 305 1.67 -8.69 -18.81
CA GLU A 305 0.98 -7.45 -18.47
C GLU A 305 1.13 -6.35 -19.54
N ASN A 306 2.19 -6.39 -20.35
CA ASN A 306 2.37 -5.46 -21.47
C ASN A 306 1.35 -5.69 -22.60
N TYR A 307 0.66 -6.81 -22.56
CA TYR A 307 -0.42 -7.18 -23.49
C TYR A 307 -1.80 -7.10 -22.84
N SER A 308 -1.92 -6.65 -21.59
CA SER A 308 -3.17 -6.67 -20.80
C SER A 308 -4.37 -6.07 -21.52
N ARG A 309 -4.16 -4.99 -22.29
CA ARG A 309 -5.21 -4.35 -23.10
C ARG A 309 -5.95 -5.32 -23.99
N TYR A 310 -5.23 -6.24 -24.63
CA TYR A 310 -5.81 -7.20 -25.56
C TYR A 310 -6.63 -8.28 -24.84
N PHE A 311 -6.19 -8.67 -23.63
CA PHE A 311 -6.91 -9.64 -22.81
C PHE A 311 -8.17 -9.05 -22.17
N ASP A 312 -8.12 -7.76 -21.79
CA ASP A 312 -9.24 -7.04 -21.18
C ASP A 312 -10.23 -6.49 -22.21
N GLY A 313 -9.90 -6.53 -23.52
CA GLY A 313 -10.70 -5.93 -24.59
C GLY A 313 -10.78 -4.41 -24.54
N ARG A 314 -9.78 -3.74 -23.96
CA ARG A 314 -9.73 -2.28 -23.86
C ARG A 314 -9.19 -1.64 -25.15
N GLU A 315 -9.72 -0.45 -25.44
CA GLU A 315 -9.21 0.38 -26.53
C GLU A 315 -7.85 1.01 -26.15
N PRO A 316 -6.99 1.37 -27.16
CA PRO A 316 -5.76 2.08 -26.91
C PRO A 316 -5.95 3.35 -26.08
N GLY A 317 -5.16 3.52 -25.02
CA GLY A 317 -5.23 4.68 -24.12
C GLY A 317 -6.32 4.61 -23.04
N GLN A 318 -7.24 3.65 -23.12
CA GLN A 318 -8.24 3.44 -22.08
C GLN A 318 -7.57 3.02 -20.78
N ARG A 319 -8.04 3.58 -19.64
CA ARG A 319 -7.48 3.26 -18.33
C ARG A 319 -7.69 1.77 -17.97
N PRO A 320 -6.75 1.14 -17.28
CA PRO A 320 -6.97 -0.19 -16.74
C PRO A 320 -8.00 -0.17 -15.60
N TYR A 321 -8.60 -1.34 -15.34
CA TYR A 321 -9.29 -1.55 -14.08
C TYR A 321 -8.29 -1.61 -12.92
N CYS A 322 -8.72 -1.15 -11.75
CA CYS A 322 -7.91 -1.18 -10.54
C CYS A 322 -8.79 -1.53 -9.32
N LEU A 323 -8.22 -1.56 -8.14
CA LEU A 323 -8.96 -1.91 -6.91
C LEU A 323 -10.20 -1.01 -6.69
N LEU A 324 -10.11 0.27 -7.06
CA LEU A 324 -11.21 1.23 -6.87
C LEU A 324 -12.47 0.85 -7.66
N ASP A 325 -12.32 0.12 -8.78
CA ASP A 325 -13.46 -0.34 -9.58
C ASP A 325 -14.29 -1.44 -8.91
N PHE A 326 -13.78 -2.06 -7.85
CA PHE A 326 -14.47 -3.08 -7.08
C PHE A 326 -15.30 -2.51 -5.92
N PHE A 327 -15.06 -1.25 -5.56
CA PHE A 327 -15.87 -0.58 -4.55
C PHE A 327 -17.24 -0.17 -5.11
N PRO A 328 -18.28 -0.14 -4.27
CA PRO A 328 -19.54 0.48 -4.64
C PRO A 328 -19.36 1.99 -4.86
N LYS A 329 -20.32 2.65 -5.52
CA LYS A 329 -20.20 4.09 -5.82
C LYS A 329 -20.16 4.97 -4.57
N ASP A 330 -20.78 4.53 -3.50
CA ASP A 330 -20.96 5.23 -2.22
C ASP A 330 -19.93 4.77 -1.16
N TYR A 331 -18.67 4.70 -1.50
CA TYR A 331 -17.62 4.35 -0.55
C TYR A 331 -16.88 5.59 -0.01
N LEU A 332 -16.29 5.46 1.17
CA LEU A 332 -15.43 6.46 1.77
C LEU A 332 -13.95 6.15 1.48
N MET A 333 -13.21 7.15 1.04
CA MET A 333 -11.76 7.07 0.94
C MET A 333 -11.13 7.86 2.10
N VAL A 334 -10.15 7.27 2.76
CA VAL A 334 -9.31 7.93 3.76
C VAL A 334 -7.88 7.89 3.25
N ILE A 335 -7.27 9.05 3.05
CA ILE A 335 -5.87 9.15 2.59
C ILE A 335 -5.01 9.58 3.77
N ASP A 336 -4.28 8.62 4.32
CA ASP A 336 -3.37 8.88 5.44
C ASP A 336 -2.05 9.48 4.95
N GLU A 337 -1.47 10.37 5.77
CA GLU A 337 -0.31 11.20 5.41
C GLU A 337 -0.47 11.80 4.00
N SER A 338 -1.62 12.43 3.76
CA SER A 338 -2.09 12.85 2.44
C SER A 338 -1.11 13.79 1.71
N HIS A 339 -0.40 14.65 2.46
CA HIS A 339 0.65 15.52 1.93
C HIS A 339 1.84 14.78 1.26
N VAL A 340 1.98 13.48 1.51
CA VAL A 340 2.96 12.58 0.85
C VAL A 340 2.25 11.67 -0.15
N THR A 341 1.11 11.09 0.24
CA THR A 341 0.39 10.09 -0.55
C THR A 341 -0.16 10.67 -1.84
N VAL A 342 -0.75 11.86 -1.81
CA VAL A 342 -1.33 12.51 -2.99
C VAL A 342 -0.26 12.86 -4.05
N PRO A 343 0.86 13.52 -3.71
CA PRO A 343 1.95 13.73 -4.67
C PRO A 343 2.52 12.42 -5.25
N GLN A 344 2.59 11.35 -4.46
CA GLN A 344 3.05 10.05 -4.93
C GLN A 344 2.11 9.47 -6.00
N ILE A 345 0.79 9.49 -5.77
CA ILE A 345 -0.20 9.06 -6.76
C ILE A 345 -0.03 9.83 -8.06
N ASN A 346 0.13 11.15 -7.98
CA ASN A 346 0.30 12.02 -9.14
C ASN A 346 1.57 11.70 -9.95
N ALA A 347 2.68 11.35 -9.28
CA ALA A 347 3.96 11.07 -9.92
C ALA A 347 4.04 9.69 -10.59
N MET A 348 3.23 8.71 -10.15
CA MET A 348 3.35 7.31 -10.59
C MET A 348 3.20 7.13 -12.10
N TYR A 349 2.22 7.76 -12.71
CA TYR A 349 1.98 7.65 -14.15
C TYR A 349 3.15 8.17 -14.99
N GLY A 350 3.70 9.33 -14.62
CA GLY A 350 4.81 9.96 -15.37
C GLY A 350 6.07 9.09 -15.38
N GLY A 351 6.42 8.52 -14.25
CA GLY A 351 7.57 7.63 -14.11
C GLY A 351 7.43 6.34 -14.91
N ASP A 352 6.27 5.69 -14.86
CA ASP A 352 5.98 4.47 -15.62
C ASP A 352 6.01 4.73 -17.14
N ARG A 353 5.39 5.82 -17.59
CA ARG A 353 5.36 6.19 -19.01
C ARG A 353 6.76 6.50 -19.56
N ALA A 354 7.58 7.24 -18.82
CA ALA A 354 8.95 7.58 -19.23
C ALA A 354 9.80 6.32 -19.46
N ARG A 355 9.72 5.36 -18.54
CA ARG A 355 10.39 4.07 -18.63
C ARG A 355 9.92 3.27 -19.87
N LYS A 356 8.63 3.13 -20.06
CA LYS A 356 8.04 2.38 -21.18
C LYS A 356 8.26 3.02 -22.53
N LYS A 357 8.41 4.35 -22.58
CA LYS A 357 8.75 5.05 -23.81
C LYS A 357 10.01 4.49 -24.45
N ASN A 358 11.08 4.34 -23.68
CA ASN A 358 12.32 3.75 -24.18
C ASN A 358 12.13 2.30 -24.66
N LEU A 359 11.38 1.49 -23.91
CA LEU A 359 11.13 0.10 -24.30
C LEU A 359 10.39 -0.02 -25.64
N VAL A 360 9.43 0.86 -25.92
CA VAL A 360 8.68 0.86 -27.18
C VAL A 360 9.50 1.48 -28.31
N GLU A 361 10.13 2.63 -28.10
CA GLU A 361 10.90 3.34 -29.13
C GLU A 361 12.13 2.55 -29.61
N TYR A 362 12.69 1.69 -28.75
CA TYR A 362 13.85 0.86 -29.08
C TYR A 362 13.51 -0.60 -29.44
N GLY A 363 12.23 -0.93 -29.63
CA GLY A 363 11.77 -2.22 -30.12
C GLY A 363 11.84 -3.37 -29.11
N PHE A 364 11.75 -3.10 -27.80
CA PHE A 364 11.66 -4.13 -26.76
C PHE A 364 10.22 -4.53 -26.45
N ARG A 365 9.26 -3.60 -26.61
CA ARG A 365 7.84 -3.84 -26.35
C ARG A 365 6.95 -3.18 -27.40
N LEU A 366 5.76 -3.77 -27.62
CA LEU A 366 4.72 -3.17 -28.43
C LEU A 366 4.13 -1.91 -27.78
N PRO A 367 3.50 -1.00 -28.54
CA PRO A 367 2.81 0.18 -27.99
C PRO A 367 1.74 -0.15 -26.95
N SER A 368 1.17 -1.36 -26.96
CA SER A 368 0.24 -1.84 -25.93
C SER A 368 0.80 -1.80 -24.51
N ALA A 369 2.12 -1.81 -24.35
CA ALA A 369 2.78 -1.68 -23.05
C ALA A 369 2.42 -0.37 -22.34
N PHE A 370 2.11 0.71 -23.09
CA PHE A 370 1.65 1.97 -22.49
C PHE A 370 0.31 1.88 -21.78
N ASP A 371 -0.52 0.88 -22.12
CA ASP A 371 -1.86 0.70 -21.57
C ASP A 371 -1.89 -0.16 -20.29
N ASN A 372 -0.77 -0.81 -19.97
CA ASN A 372 -0.52 -1.39 -18.66
C ASN A 372 0.14 -0.34 -17.76
N ARG A 373 -0.63 0.46 -17.08
CA ARG A 373 -0.16 1.64 -16.35
C ARG A 373 -0.95 1.90 -15.08
N PRO A 374 -0.39 2.63 -14.11
CA PRO A 374 -1.22 3.17 -13.04
C PRO A 374 -2.21 4.19 -13.60
N LEU A 375 -3.24 4.49 -12.82
CA LEU A 375 -4.17 5.57 -13.13
C LEU A 375 -3.40 6.90 -13.27
N LYS A 376 -3.87 7.75 -14.18
CA LYS A 376 -3.54 9.18 -14.14
C LYS A 376 -4.23 9.82 -12.95
N PHE A 377 -3.73 10.97 -12.50
CA PHE A 377 -4.28 11.64 -11.33
C PHE A 377 -5.74 12.07 -11.50
N ASP A 378 -6.10 12.57 -12.68
CA ASP A 378 -7.49 12.92 -13.04
C ASP A 378 -8.42 11.71 -13.07
N GLU A 379 -7.93 10.57 -13.57
CA GLU A 379 -8.66 9.30 -13.55
C GLU A 379 -8.88 8.81 -12.11
N PHE A 380 -7.86 8.91 -11.25
CA PHE A 380 -7.97 8.60 -9.83
C PHE A 380 -9.02 9.49 -9.15
N GLN A 381 -8.95 10.81 -9.35
CA GLN A 381 -9.91 11.75 -8.77
C GLN A 381 -11.36 11.48 -9.21
N SER A 382 -11.55 11.01 -10.46
CA SER A 382 -12.88 10.68 -10.99
C SER A 382 -13.53 9.46 -10.33
N LEU A 383 -12.74 8.57 -9.73
CA LEU A 383 -13.20 7.39 -9.01
C LEU A 383 -13.45 7.65 -7.52
N VAL A 384 -12.96 8.75 -6.99
CA VAL A 384 -13.17 9.13 -5.58
C VAL A 384 -14.56 9.73 -5.39
N HIS A 385 -15.36 9.10 -4.53
CA HIS A 385 -16.69 9.61 -4.18
C HIS A 385 -16.61 10.66 -3.06
N GLN A 386 -16.22 10.27 -1.86
CA GLN A 386 -15.96 11.14 -0.72
C GLN A 386 -14.60 10.79 -0.11
N VAL A 387 -13.85 11.80 0.33
CA VAL A 387 -12.50 11.61 0.85
C VAL A 387 -12.25 12.40 2.12
N ILE A 388 -11.58 11.77 3.08
CA ILE A 388 -10.94 12.42 4.22
C ILE A 388 -9.44 12.39 4.01
N TYR A 389 -8.83 13.56 3.87
CA TYR A 389 -7.39 13.74 3.88
C TYR A 389 -6.91 13.85 5.31
N VAL A 390 -6.06 12.93 5.75
CA VAL A 390 -5.52 12.88 7.11
C VAL A 390 -4.06 13.30 7.09
N SER A 391 -3.71 14.35 7.82
CA SER A 391 -2.33 14.83 7.88
C SER A 391 -2.10 15.70 9.12
N ALA A 392 -0.85 15.68 9.62
CA ALA A 392 -0.39 16.69 10.59
C ALA A 392 -0.01 18.01 9.89
N THR A 393 0.31 17.96 8.60
CA THR A 393 0.79 19.09 7.79
C THR A 393 0.12 19.07 6.41
N PRO A 394 -1.18 19.34 6.29
CA PRO A 394 -1.89 19.33 5.01
C PRO A 394 -1.20 20.22 3.96
N ALA A 395 -1.24 19.82 2.70
CA ALA A 395 -0.70 20.58 1.60
C ALA A 395 -1.78 21.42 0.92
N ASP A 396 -1.36 22.31 0.02
CA ASP A 396 -2.26 23.24 -0.67
C ASP A 396 -3.34 22.53 -1.52
N PHE A 397 -3.05 21.29 -1.97
CA PHE A 397 -4.01 20.51 -2.73
C PHE A 397 -5.21 20.14 -1.84
N GLU A 398 -4.97 19.53 -0.67
CA GLU A 398 -6.02 19.08 0.24
C GLU A 398 -6.85 20.26 0.76
N LEU A 399 -6.18 21.38 1.07
CA LEU A 399 -6.85 22.60 1.51
C LEU A 399 -7.76 23.21 0.42
N ARG A 400 -7.35 23.15 -0.85
CA ARG A 400 -8.20 23.59 -1.96
C ARG A 400 -9.40 22.67 -2.17
N GLU A 401 -9.18 21.34 -2.11
CA GLU A 401 -10.25 20.35 -2.29
C GLU A 401 -11.32 20.45 -1.20
N SER A 402 -10.93 20.78 0.05
CA SER A 402 -11.84 20.99 1.18
C SER A 402 -12.43 22.41 1.25
N GLY A 403 -12.15 23.27 0.26
CA GLY A 403 -12.58 24.68 0.30
C GLY A 403 -11.95 25.49 1.44
N GLY A 404 -10.81 25.08 1.96
CA GLY A 404 -10.11 25.70 3.08
C GLY A 404 -10.66 25.33 4.46
N VAL A 405 -11.66 24.45 4.52
CA VAL A 405 -12.22 23.95 5.79
C VAL A 405 -11.37 22.80 6.32
N VAL A 406 -10.95 22.90 7.56
CA VAL A 406 -10.09 21.92 8.23
C VAL A 406 -10.71 21.55 9.56
N VAL A 407 -10.87 20.25 9.80
CA VAL A 407 -11.25 19.69 11.11
C VAL A 407 -9.97 19.49 11.90
N GLU A 408 -9.88 20.15 13.06
CA GLU A 408 -8.68 20.16 13.87
C GLU A 408 -8.73 19.11 14.99
N GLN A 409 -7.62 18.40 15.19
CA GLN A 409 -7.42 17.45 16.27
C GLN A 409 -6.02 17.66 16.87
N LEU A 410 -5.88 18.62 17.75
CA LEU A 410 -4.61 19.15 18.24
C LEU A 410 -4.23 18.60 19.61
N ILE A 411 -5.20 18.20 20.42
CA ILE A 411 -4.98 17.70 21.77
C ILE A 411 -4.63 16.21 21.72
N ARG A 412 -3.50 15.84 22.33
CA ARG A 412 -3.14 14.42 22.50
C ARG A 412 -3.93 13.82 23.68
N PRO A 413 -4.54 12.64 23.51
CA PRO A 413 -5.23 11.94 24.61
C PRO A 413 -4.33 11.64 25.81
N THR A 414 -3.01 11.57 25.60
CA THR A 414 -1.99 11.36 26.65
C THR A 414 -1.71 12.59 27.49
N GLY A 415 -2.17 13.78 27.07
CA GLY A 415 -1.84 15.05 27.73
C GLY A 415 -0.38 15.51 27.54
N LEU A 416 0.39 14.81 26.68
CA LEU A 416 1.79 15.18 26.40
C LEU A 416 1.85 16.44 25.53
N LEU A 417 2.64 17.40 25.98
CA LEU A 417 2.94 18.62 25.23
C LEU A 417 3.88 18.33 24.05
N ASP A 418 3.99 19.29 23.15
CA ASP A 418 4.98 19.24 22.09
C ASP A 418 6.41 19.30 22.64
N PRO A 419 7.38 18.63 22.00
CA PRO A 419 8.76 18.62 22.50
C PRO A 419 9.37 20.02 22.43
N GLU A 420 10.23 20.32 23.42
CA GLU A 420 11.03 21.53 23.40
C GLU A 420 11.94 21.55 22.16
N ILE A 421 11.91 22.64 21.39
CA ILE A 421 12.78 22.82 20.23
C ILE A 421 13.85 23.85 20.57
N VAL A 422 15.12 23.45 20.44
CA VAL A 422 16.29 24.30 20.67
C VAL A 422 17.11 24.37 19.39
N VAL A 423 17.50 25.59 19.00
CA VAL A 423 18.44 25.81 17.90
C VAL A 423 19.82 26.05 18.49
N ARG A 424 20.81 25.31 18.00
CA ARG A 424 22.22 25.41 18.43
C ARG A 424 23.13 25.64 17.21
N PRO A 425 24.29 26.30 17.36
CA PRO A 425 25.22 26.49 16.25
C PRO A 425 25.77 25.17 15.74
N SER A 426 26.13 25.14 14.45
CA SER A 426 26.76 23.97 13.83
C SER A 426 28.20 23.76 14.25
N GLU A 427 28.86 24.79 14.77
CA GLU A 427 30.21 24.69 15.34
C GLU A 427 30.20 23.78 16.56
N ASN A 428 31.10 22.77 16.58
CA ASN A 428 31.21 21.72 17.61
C ASN A 428 29.92 20.90 17.82
N GLN A 429 29.05 20.82 16.83
CA GLN A 429 27.76 20.11 16.92
C GLN A 429 27.91 18.63 17.31
N ILE A 430 29.00 17.98 16.94
CA ILE A 430 29.22 16.56 17.25
C ILE A 430 29.56 16.36 18.73
N ASP A 431 30.40 17.23 19.32
CA ASP A 431 30.75 17.15 20.75
C ASP A 431 29.52 17.45 21.61
N ASP A 432 28.76 18.49 21.27
CA ASP A 432 27.50 18.83 21.93
C ASP A 432 26.47 17.69 21.81
N LEU A 433 26.39 17.07 20.64
CA LEU A 433 25.50 15.92 20.40
C LEU A 433 25.91 14.71 21.25
N MET A 434 27.21 14.44 21.41
CA MET A 434 27.73 13.35 22.24
C MET A 434 27.34 13.51 23.70
N GLU A 435 27.39 14.74 24.26
CA GLU A 435 26.90 15.02 25.61
C GLU A 435 25.40 14.71 25.75
N GLU A 436 24.57 15.19 24.81
CA GLU A 436 23.13 14.94 24.83
C GLU A 436 22.79 13.45 24.68
N ILE A 437 23.52 12.71 23.81
CA ILE A 437 23.37 11.25 23.67
C ILE A 437 23.69 10.56 24.99
N THR A 438 24.82 10.88 25.62
CA THR A 438 25.24 10.27 26.87
C THR A 438 24.17 10.41 27.94
N VAL A 439 23.61 11.61 28.12
CA VAL A 439 22.53 11.88 29.08
C VAL A 439 21.29 11.03 28.81
N ARG A 440 20.94 10.82 27.52
CA ARG A 440 19.76 10.01 27.15
C ARG A 440 20.00 8.51 27.37
N VAL A 441 21.17 8.03 26.96
CA VAL A 441 21.55 6.62 27.14
C VAL A 441 21.58 6.23 28.62
N GLU A 442 22.12 7.08 29.49
CA GLU A 442 22.12 6.88 30.96
C GLU A 442 20.70 6.75 31.54
N ARG A 443 19.71 7.41 30.91
CA ARG A 443 18.29 7.33 31.29
C ARG A 443 17.55 6.15 30.64
N GLY A 444 18.22 5.36 29.79
CA GLY A 444 17.60 4.29 29.04
C GLY A 444 16.69 4.77 27.90
N GLU A 445 16.82 6.03 27.50
CA GLU A 445 16.08 6.66 26.42
C GLU A 445 16.79 6.48 25.07
N ARG A 446 16.08 6.74 23.94
CA ARG A 446 16.61 6.56 22.60
C ARG A 446 16.73 7.90 21.88
N VAL A 447 17.64 7.94 20.89
CA VAL A 447 17.97 9.15 20.13
C VAL A 447 17.81 8.90 18.64
N LEU A 448 17.16 9.83 17.92
CA LEU A 448 17.11 9.87 16.48
C LEU A 448 17.97 11.02 15.93
N LEU A 449 18.84 10.73 14.98
CA LEU A 449 19.68 11.71 14.31
C LEU A 449 19.33 11.77 12.82
N THR A 450 19.17 12.98 12.29
CA THR A 450 18.92 13.17 10.86
C THR A 450 20.06 13.93 10.18
N THR A 451 20.57 13.35 9.09
CA THR A 451 21.61 13.93 8.23
C THR A 451 21.03 14.26 6.85
N LEU A 452 21.79 14.95 6.01
CA LEU A 452 21.39 15.30 4.64
C LEU A 452 21.74 14.24 3.60
N THR A 453 22.78 13.45 3.84
CA THR A 453 23.28 12.47 2.88
C THR A 453 23.52 11.11 3.51
N LYS A 454 23.47 10.05 2.69
CA LYS A 454 23.81 8.68 3.11
C LYS A 454 25.23 8.60 3.67
N ARG A 455 26.17 9.22 2.99
CA ARG A 455 27.57 9.23 3.41
C ARG A 455 27.73 9.86 4.80
N MET A 456 27.09 10.99 5.07
CA MET A 456 27.10 11.60 6.41
C MET A 456 26.49 10.68 7.46
N ALA A 457 25.41 9.94 7.13
CA ALA A 457 24.80 8.99 8.06
C ALA A 457 25.75 7.84 8.40
N GLU A 458 26.44 7.30 7.40
CA GLU A 458 27.44 6.24 7.57
C GLU A 458 28.64 6.72 8.39
N GLU A 459 29.26 7.84 7.99
CA GLU A 459 30.43 8.42 8.69
C GLU A 459 30.09 8.78 10.16
N LEU A 460 28.89 9.33 10.43
CA LEU A 460 28.45 9.63 11.78
C LEU A 460 28.21 8.36 12.60
N THR A 461 27.63 7.33 11.99
CA THR A 461 27.42 6.03 12.65
C THR A 461 28.76 5.41 13.04
N ASP A 462 29.72 5.37 12.12
CA ASP A 462 31.07 4.83 12.38
C ASP A 462 31.77 5.62 13.50
N TYR A 463 31.63 6.93 13.52
CA TYR A 463 32.16 7.78 14.57
C TYR A 463 31.55 7.45 15.94
N LEU A 464 30.22 7.35 16.03
CA LEU A 464 29.51 7.04 17.28
C LEU A 464 29.85 5.64 17.79
N VAL A 465 29.88 4.64 16.90
CA VAL A 465 30.30 3.27 17.24
C VAL A 465 31.74 3.23 17.73
N GLY A 466 32.64 4.01 17.12
CA GLY A 466 34.03 4.16 17.57
C GLY A 466 34.15 4.77 18.97
N HIS A 467 33.13 5.46 19.46
CA HIS A 467 33.03 6.00 20.83
C HIS A 467 32.11 5.17 21.74
N GLU A 468 31.93 3.88 21.42
CA GLU A 468 31.19 2.90 22.21
C GLU A 468 29.69 3.18 22.33
N VAL A 469 29.10 4.05 21.48
CA VAL A 469 27.65 4.28 21.42
C VAL A 469 27.01 3.23 20.52
N LYS A 470 26.01 2.50 21.01
CA LYS A 470 25.28 1.48 20.25
C LYS A 470 24.43 2.15 19.20
N THR A 471 24.95 2.28 17.99
CA THR A 471 24.35 3.04 16.90
C THR A 471 24.05 2.16 15.69
N ALA A 472 22.92 2.40 15.05
CA ALA A 472 22.59 1.88 13.73
C ALA A 472 22.23 3.03 12.78
N TYR A 473 22.27 2.75 11.46
CA TYR A 473 21.78 3.71 10.46
C TYR A 473 20.71 3.11 9.56
N ILE A 474 19.85 3.98 9.03
CA ILE A 474 18.83 3.62 8.03
C ILE A 474 18.89 4.62 6.87
N HIS A 475 18.98 4.09 5.65
CA HIS A 475 18.84 4.85 4.41
C HIS A 475 18.04 4.05 3.35
N SER A 476 17.83 4.63 2.15
CA SER A 476 17.00 4.05 1.11
C SER A 476 17.41 2.65 0.64
N ASP A 477 18.68 2.29 0.77
CA ASP A 477 19.24 1.04 0.25
C ASP A 477 19.16 -0.11 1.27
N VAL A 478 18.77 0.18 2.52
CA VAL A 478 18.52 -0.87 3.53
C VAL A 478 17.22 -1.60 3.16
N ALA A 479 17.29 -2.93 3.04
CA ALA A 479 16.15 -3.76 2.70
C ALA A 479 15.00 -3.61 3.72
N GLY A 480 13.76 -3.75 3.26
CA GLY A 480 12.58 -3.49 4.10
C GLY A 480 12.53 -4.34 5.38
N LEU A 481 12.92 -5.60 5.32
CA LEU A 481 12.97 -6.50 6.48
C LEU A 481 14.06 -6.10 7.48
N ASP A 482 15.26 -5.74 7.00
CA ASP A 482 16.36 -5.29 7.84
C ASP A 482 16.01 -3.98 8.55
N ARG A 483 15.27 -3.11 7.89
CA ARG A 483 14.78 -1.86 8.45
C ARG A 483 13.84 -2.08 9.62
N ILE A 484 12.88 -3.01 9.48
CA ILE A 484 11.96 -3.40 10.58
C ILE A 484 12.76 -3.97 11.76
N LYS A 485 13.77 -4.81 11.47
CA LYS A 485 14.64 -5.38 12.48
C LYS A 485 15.40 -4.29 13.25
N ILE A 486 16.04 -3.35 12.55
CA ILE A 486 16.77 -2.23 13.17
C ILE A 486 15.87 -1.41 14.09
N ILE A 487 14.63 -1.15 13.66
CA ILE A 487 13.65 -0.41 14.47
C ILE A 487 13.26 -1.19 15.73
N ASN A 488 13.01 -2.49 15.61
CA ASN A 488 12.69 -3.34 16.74
C ASN A 488 13.89 -3.47 17.70
N ASP A 489 15.11 -3.55 17.19
CA ASP A 489 16.34 -3.57 17.98
C ASP A 489 16.58 -2.24 18.72
N LEU A 490 16.24 -1.09 18.12
CA LEU A 490 16.23 0.20 18.81
C LEU A 490 15.23 0.20 19.97
N ARG A 491 14.00 -0.26 19.74
CA ARG A 491 12.97 -0.36 20.79
C ARG A 491 13.37 -1.30 21.92
N ALA A 492 13.99 -2.44 21.57
CA ALA A 492 14.47 -3.43 22.53
C ALA A 492 15.73 -2.95 23.31
N GLY A 493 16.37 -1.85 22.89
CA GLY A 493 17.59 -1.33 23.52
C GLY A 493 18.88 -2.00 23.06
N HIS A 494 18.87 -2.73 21.97
CA HIS A 494 20.08 -3.21 21.32
C HIS A 494 20.87 -2.07 20.67
N TYR A 495 20.16 -1.02 20.23
CA TYR A 495 20.72 0.27 19.82
C TYR A 495 20.19 1.39 20.71
N ASP A 496 20.99 2.41 20.93
CA ASP A 496 20.64 3.62 21.69
C ASP A 496 20.39 4.79 20.74
N VAL A 497 21.05 4.79 19.59
CA VAL A 497 20.98 5.85 18.57
C VAL A 497 20.65 5.25 17.21
N LEU A 498 19.74 5.92 16.50
CA LEU A 498 19.43 5.62 15.11
C LEU A 498 19.73 6.85 14.24
N VAL A 499 20.63 6.68 13.26
CA VAL A 499 21.00 7.72 12.30
C VAL A 499 20.28 7.47 10.97
N GLY A 500 19.77 8.52 10.33
CA GLY A 500 19.17 8.38 9.01
C GLY A 500 19.09 9.68 8.22
N VAL A 501 18.94 9.54 6.90
CA VAL A 501 18.78 10.68 5.99
C VAL A 501 17.35 11.19 5.98
N ASN A 502 16.39 10.29 6.05
CA ASN A 502 14.96 10.60 5.96
C ASN A 502 14.15 9.61 6.79
N LEU A 503 14.33 9.68 8.10
CA LEU A 503 13.62 8.82 9.06
C LEU A 503 12.08 9.06 9.10
N LEU A 504 11.60 10.09 8.38
CA LEU A 504 10.22 10.59 8.47
C LEU A 504 9.21 9.83 7.62
N ARG A 505 9.68 9.24 6.51
CA ARG A 505 8.79 8.61 5.53
C ARG A 505 8.15 7.30 5.99
N GLU A 506 8.49 6.84 7.20
CA GLU A 506 8.22 5.46 7.59
C GLU A 506 7.16 5.26 8.67
N GLY A 507 6.45 6.31 9.07
CA GLY A 507 5.34 6.17 10.04
C GLY A 507 5.75 5.59 11.41
N LEU A 508 7.02 5.78 11.80
CA LEU A 508 7.58 5.19 13.01
C LEU A 508 6.94 5.76 14.27
N ASP A 509 6.37 4.88 15.07
CA ASP A 509 5.91 5.19 16.43
C ASP A 509 6.94 4.66 17.42
N LEU A 510 7.74 5.59 18.00
CA LEU A 510 8.85 5.29 18.88
C LEU A 510 8.72 6.09 20.20
N PRO A 511 7.87 5.65 21.13
CA PRO A 511 7.70 6.35 22.41
C PRO A 511 8.96 6.37 23.28
N GLU A 512 9.92 5.50 23.00
CA GLU A 512 11.21 5.43 23.68
C GLU A 512 12.17 6.57 23.30
N VAL A 513 11.89 7.28 22.17
CA VAL A 513 12.72 8.37 21.68
C VAL A 513 12.43 9.66 22.43
N SER A 514 13.41 10.16 23.16
CA SER A 514 13.34 11.42 23.89
C SER A 514 14.11 12.55 23.23
N LEU A 515 15.07 12.24 22.34
CA LEU A 515 15.83 13.25 21.62
C LEU A 515 15.77 13.02 20.11
N VAL A 516 15.46 14.10 19.41
CA VAL A 516 15.62 14.17 17.95
C VAL A 516 16.63 15.28 17.63
N ALA A 517 17.73 14.95 16.99
CA ALA A 517 18.70 15.95 16.55
C ALA A 517 18.73 16.05 15.02
N ILE A 518 18.66 17.26 14.52
CA ILE A 518 18.62 17.60 13.11
C ILE A 518 19.88 18.36 12.77
N LEU A 519 20.81 17.68 12.07
CA LEU A 519 22.05 18.30 11.60
C LEU A 519 21.76 19.13 10.33
N ASP A 520 22.52 20.21 10.15
CA ASP A 520 22.36 21.10 8.99
C ASP A 520 20.89 21.54 8.76
N ALA A 521 20.22 21.96 9.81
CA ALA A 521 18.81 22.33 9.74
C ALA A 521 18.57 23.59 8.90
N ASP A 522 19.59 24.40 8.67
CA ASP A 522 19.57 25.62 7.85
C ASP A 522 19.81 25.38 6.35
N LYS A 523 20.11 24.16 5.94
CA LYS A 523 20.28 23.82 4.52
C LYS A 523 18.91 23.58 3.88
N GLU A 524 18.22 24.66 3.54
CA GLU A 524 16.87 24.61 2.96
C GLU A 524 16.78 23.68 1.75
N GLY A 525 15.68 22.93 1.66
CA GLY A 525 15.41 21.97 0.61
C GLY A 525 14.34 20.97 1.03
N PHE A 526 14.12 19.96 0.21
CA PHE A 526 13.07 18.96 0.45
C PHE A 526 13.17 18.27 1.84
N LEU A 527 14.39 18.03 2.34
CA LEU A 527 14.63 17.38 3.63
C LEU A 527 14.60 18.34 4.84
N ARG A 528 14.57 19.63 4.59
CA ARG A 528 14.61 20.71 5.61
C ARG A 528 13.51 21.75 5.40
N SER A 529 12.45 21.40 4.64
CA SER A 529 11.24 22.20 4.55
C SER A 529 10.52 22.23 5.91
N HIS A 530 9.68 23.23 6.15
CA HIS A 530 8.88 23.34 7.40
C HIS A 530 8.11 22.05 7.70
N ARG A 531 7.49 21.41 6.68
CA ARG A 531 6.77 20.14 6.85
C ARG A 531 7.70 19.01 7.32
N SER A 532 8.87 18.89 6.69
CA SER A 532 9.88 17.88 7.06
C SER A 532 10.38 18.09 8.48
N LEU A 533 10.71 19.34 8.86
CA LEU A 533 11.15 19.69 10.21
C LEU A 533 10.05 19.41 11.27
N THR A 534 8.82 19.81 11.01
CA THR A 534 7.67 19.55 11.91
C THR A 534 7.45 18.05 12.13
N GLN A 535 7.50 17.24 11.07
CA GLN A 535 7.33 15.79 11.19
C GLN A 535 8.48 15.12 11.94
N THR A 536 9.71 15.59 11.70
CA THR A 536 10.89 15.09 12.42
C THR A 536 10.79 15.42 13.91
N ALA A 537 10.48 16.66 14.23
CA ALA A 537 10.27 17.11 15.60
C ALA A 537 9.16 16.31 16.31
N GLY A 538 8.08 16.02 15.59
CA GLY A 538 6.96 15.23 16.09
C GLY A 538 7.32 13.80 16.54
N ARG A 539 8.49 13.27 16.15
CA ARG A 539 8.95 11.94 16.63
C ARG A 539 9.33 11.93 18.12
N ALA A 540 9.75 13.06 18.68
CA ALA A 540 9.98 13.19 20.12
C ALA A 540 8.70 13.48 20.93
N ALA A 541 7.58 13.75 20.27
CA ALA A 541 6.33 14.21 20.92
C ALA A 541 5.59 13.13 21.73
N ARG A 542 6.04 11.88 21.68
CA ARG A 542 5.47 10.77 22.46
C ARG A 542 6.22 10.46 23.75
N ASN A 543 7.32 11.16 23.99
CA ASN A 543 8.12 11.02 25.20
C ASN A 543 7.92 12.24 26.10
N VAL A 544 7.74 12.03 27.41
CA VAL A 544 7.56 13.11 28.39
C VAL A 544 8.80 14.02 28.48
N ASN A 545 9.99 13.46 28.19
CA ASN A 545 11.26 14.17 28.14
C ASN A 545 11.64 14.59 26.70
N GLY A 546 10.63 14.67 25.80
CA GLY A 546 10.85 14.95 24.39
C GLY A 546 11.57 16.28 24.15
N LYS A 547 12.69 16.24 23.44
CA LYS A 547 13.49 17.41 23.04
C LYS A 547 13.93 17.28 21.59
N VAL A 548 13.95 18.42 20.90
CA VAL A 548 14.45 18.53 19.54
C VAL A 548 15.59 19.54 19.50
N ILE A 549 16.72 19.15 18.93
CA ILE A 549 17.85 20.04 18.70
C ILE A 549 18.03 20.22 17.21
N MET A 550 17.99 21.46 16.75
CA MET A 550 18.28 21.85 15.37
C MET A 550 19.65 22.53 15.32
N TYR A 551 20.62 21.88 14.71
CA TYR A 551 21.95 22.49 14.50
C TYR A 551 21.92 23.34 13.24
N ALA A 552 22.13 24.64 13.40
CA ALA A 552 22.03 25.62 12.33
C ALA A 552 22.84 26.88 12.66
N ASP A 553 23.53 27.43 11.66
CA ASP A 553 24.24 28.70 11.79
C ASP A 553 23.36 29.90 11.47
N THR A 554 22.31 29.68 10.68
CA THR A 554 21.31 30.68 10.32
C THR A 554 19.90 30.14 10.55
N ILE A 555 19.00 31.00 11.01
CA ILE A 555 17.58 30.65 11.13
C ILE A 555 16.90 30.88 9.79
N THR A 556 16.46 29.82 9.14
CA THR A 556 15.72 29.87 7.87
C THR A 556 14.24 30.13 8.07
N GLU A 557 13.48 30.46 7.02
CA GLU A 557 12.04 30.66 7.10
C GLU A 557 11.28 29.37 7.52
N SER A 558 11.79 28.22 7.15
CA SER A 558 11.18 26.91 7.48
C SER A 558 11.26 26.55 8.96
N MET A 559 12.27 27.02 9.68
CA MET A 559 12.48 26.70 11.11
C MET A 559 11.44 27.37 12.01
N PRO A 560 11.22 28.71 11.99
CA PRO A 560 10.20 29.36 12.81
C PRO A 560 8.79 28.84 12.54
N VAL A 561 8.44 28.55 11.30
CA VAL A 561 7.13 27.97 10.95
C VAL A 561 6.94 26.63 11.63
N SER A 562 7.98 25.78 11.71
CA SER A 562 7.88 24.48 12.37
C SER A 562 7.66 24.60 13.89
N TYR A 563 8.35 25.53 14.59
CA TYR A 563 8.06 25.68 16.04
C TYR A 563 6.81 26.51 16.34
N THR A 564 6.42 27.42 15.49
CA THR A 564 5.14 28.15 15.67
C THR A 564 3.97 27.20 15.49
N HIS A 565 4.07 26.28 14.55
CA HIS A 565 3.06 25.24 14.32
C HIS A 565 2.92 24.35 15.57
N LEU A 566 4.02 23.90 16.14
CA LEU A 566 4.02 23.09 17.35
C LEU A 566 3.55 23.88 18.59
N ARG A 567 4.00 25.13 18.80
CA ARG A 567 3.59 25.99 19.93
C ARG A 567 2.15 26.48 19.85
N ALA A 568 1.57 26.65 18.69
CA ALA A 568 0.16 27.01 18.55
C ALA A 568 -0.76 25.94 19.17
N HIS A 569 -0.29 24.69 19.19
CA HIS A 569 -0.99 23.58 19.82
C HIS A 569 -0.89 23.57 21.35
N GLU A 570 0.24 24.04 21.93
CA GLU A 570 0.38 24.18 23.38
C GLU A 570 -0.62 25.16 23.98
N THR A 571 -0.89 26.28 23.32
CA THR A 571 -1.79 27.31 23.81
C THR A 571 -3.23 26.79 23.94
N LYS A 572 -3.66 25.93 23.05
CA LYS A 572 -4.99 25.31 23.06
C LYS A 572 -5.08 24.21 24.15
N ALA A 573 -4.00 23.42 24.33
CA ALA A 573 -3.91 22.38 25.34
C ALA A 573 -3.84 22.94 26.79
N ASN A 574 -3.28 24.14 26.98
CA ASN A 574 -3.19 24.79 28.28
C ASN A 574 -4.47 25.56 28.70
N LEU A 575 -5.46 25.64 27.80
CA LEU A 575 -6.75 26.32 28.05
C LEU A 575 -7.87 25.33 28.42
N VAL A 576 -7.59 24.05 28.50
CA VAL A 576 -8.47 22.98 28.99
C VAL A 576 -7.90 22.36 30.26
#